data_c13334af70c14f6fe3b8ba4cb69e5381
#
_entry.id   c13334af70c14f6fe3b8ba4cb69e5381
#
_cell.length_a   1.000
_cell.length_b   1.000
_cell.length_c   1.000
_cell.angle_alpha   90.00
_cell.angle_beta   90.00
_cell.angle_gamma   90.00
#
_symmetry.space_group_name_H-M   'P 1'
#
loop_
_entity.id
_entity.type
_entity.pdbx_description
1 polymer ?
#
loop_
_entity_poly.entity_id
_entity_poly.type
_entity_poly.pdbx_seq_one_letter_code
_entity_poly.pdbx_strand_id
1 'polypeptide(L)'
;MRYFYCVFGLVVLLAVTVSRVEADSPPEMAYFPAGEFEMGSSAEEGKSDEHPAHNVYLSAFYIDRYEVTFKDFEEYLAVNPKQHPTITGWYDRKARPDMTNNPIFGLRWERCKKYCEWNNKRLPTEAEWERAAKGIE
;
A
#
# COMPACT_ATOMS: atom_id res chain seq x y z
N MET A 1 -44.04 55.85 -29.37
CA MET A 1 -44.08 54.44 -28.85
C MET A 1 -42.67 54.01 -28.60
N ARG A 2 -42.24 53.96 -27.35
CA ARG A 2 -40.86 53.60 -26.95
C ARG A 2 -40.93 52.19 -26.32
N TYR A 3 -40.36 51.20 -26.97
CA TYR A 3 -40.24 49.84 -26.43
C TYR A 3 -39.02 49.76 -25.56
N PHE A 4 -39.25 49.46 -24.26
CA PHE A 4 -38.20 49.11 -23.29
C PHE A 4 -37.96 47.58 -23.39
N TYR A 5 -36.78 47.19 -23.85
CA TYR A 5 -36.35 45.82 -23.76
C TYR A 5 -35.63 45.60 -22.42
N CYS A 6 -36.25 44.84 -21.54
CA CYS A 6 -35.64 44.38 -20.30
C CYS A 6 -34.79 43.13 -20.59
N VAL A 7 -33.47 43.32 -20.59
CA VAL A 7 -32.54 42.17 -20.75
C VAL A 7 -32.32 41.54 -19.36
N PHE A 8 -32.98 40.43 -19.11
CA PHE A 8 -32.69 39.59 -17.95
C PHE A 8 -31.41 38.83 -18.24
N GLY A 9 -30.29 39.28 -17.66
CA GLY A 9 -29.05 38.56 -17.63
C GLY A 9 -29.16 37.36 -16.69
N LEU A 10 -29.29 36.15 -17.26
CA LEU A 10 -29.22 34.91 -16.52
C LEU A 10 -27.75 34.64 -16.18
N VAL A 11 -27.34 34.98 -14.94
CA VAL A 11 -26.03 34.56 -14.42
C VAL A 11 -26.12 33.07 -14.05
N VAL A 12 -25.68 32.22 -14.95
CA VAL A 12 -25.50 30.79 -14.64
C VAL A 12 -24.24 30.66 -13.80
N LEU A 13 -24.42 30.54 -12.48
CA LEU A 13 -23.35 30.13 -11.58
C LEU A 13 -23.06 28.66 -11.83
N LEU A 14 -22.01 28.35 -12.63
CA LEU A 14 -21.45 27.03 -12.71
C LEU A 14 -20.78 26.71 -11.37
N ALA A 15 -21.49 26.04 -10.47
CA ALA A 15 -20.89 25.41 -9.33
C ALA A 15 -20.02 24.23 -9.81
N VAL A 16 -18.72 24.47 -9.94
CA VAL A 16 -17.76 23.40 -10.14
C VAL A 16 -17.72 22.61 -8.83
N THR A 17 -18.52 21.57 -8.76
CA THR A 17 -18.37 20.56 -7.71
C THR A 17 -17.08 19.81 -7.99
N VAL A 18 -16.02 20.18 -7.28
CA VAL A 18 -14.83 19.35 -7.19
C VAL A 18 -15.23 18.09 -6.44
N SER A 19 -15.68 17.10 -7.19
CA SER A 19 -15.84 15.75 -6.64
C SER A 19 -14.45 15.32 -6.19
N ARG A 20 -14.24 15.21 -4.88
CA ARG A 20 -13.13 14.42 -4.36
C ARG A 20 -13.31 13.01 -4.92
N VAL A 21 -12.46 12.66 -5.87
CA VAL A 21 -12.28 11.27 -6.25
C VAL A 21 -11.57 10.64 -5.04
N GLU A 22 -12.34 10.17 -4.08
CA GLU A 22 -11.85 9.14 -3.17
C GLU A 22 -11.55 7.97 -4.08
N ALA A 23 -10.25 7.73 -4.30
CA ALA A 23 -9.81 6.56 -5.04
C ALA A 23 -10.42 5.35 -4.32
N ASP A 24 -11.27 4.61 -5.05
CA ASP A 24 -11.94 3.41 -4.56
C ASP A 24 -10.85 2.38 -4.26
N SER A 25 -10.34 2.44 -3.02
CA SER A 25 -9.28 1.56 -2.57
C SER A 25 -9.85 0.15 -2.54
N PRO A 26 -9.16 -0.85 -3.10
CA PRO A 26 -9.53 -2.24 -2.86
C PRO A 26 -9.70 -2.45 -1.35
N PRO A 27 -10.76 -3.13 -0.88
CA PRO A 27 -11.14 -3.17 0.53
C PRO A 27 -10.04 -3.68 1.47
N GLU A 28 -9.05 -4.40 0.93
CA GLU A 28 -7.91 -4.96 1.66
C GLU A 28 -6.64 -4.09 1.58
N MET A 29 -6.66 -2.95 0.87
CA MET A 29 -5.51 -2.07 0.72
C MET A 29 -5.75 -0.71 1.40
N ALA A 30 -4.67 -0.09 1.87
CA ALA A 30 -4.64 1.28 2.33
C ALA A 30 -4.10 2.18 1.21
N TYR A 31 -4.74 3.33 1.00
CA TYR A 31 -4.30 4.34 0.05
C TYR A 31 -3.44 5.39 0.72
N PHE A 32 -2.29 5.69 0.12
CA PHE A 32 -1.40 6.77 0.52
C PHE A 32 -1.33 7.80 -0.61
N PRO A 33 -1.77 9.05 -0.39
CA PRO A 33 -1.72 10.09 -1.41
C PRO A 33 -0.28 10.48 -1.73
N ALA A 34 -0.06 11.03 -2.93
CA ALA A 34 1.24 11.61 -3.27
C ALA A 34 1.60 12.75 -2.31
N GLY A 35 2.86 12.88 -1.98
CA GLY A 35 3.34 13.94 -1.10
C GLY A 35 4.70 13.65 -0.49
N GLU A 36 5.21 14.64 0.23
CA GLU A 36 6.44 14.53 1.00
C GLU A 36 6.17 13.89 2.36
N PHE A 37 7.17 13.20 2.88
CA PHE A 37 7.23 12.74 4.27
C PHE A 37 8.69 12.70 4.72
N GLU A 38 8.90 12.78 6.01
CA GLU A 38 10.22 12.65 6.60
C GLU A 38 10.57 11.17 6.78
N MET A 39 11.61 10.73 6.06
CA MET A 39 12.17 9.38 6.12
C MET A 39 13.41 9.37 7.02
N GLY A 40 13.58 8.30 7.78
CA GLY A 40 14.70 8.13 8.70
C GLY A 40 14.41 8.65 10.10
N SER A 41 15.45 8.76 10.89
CA SER A 41 15.41 9.15 12.30
C SER A 41 16.33 10.32 12.60
N SER A 42 16.05 11.07 13.67
CA SER A 42 16.96 12.11 14.18
C SER A 42 18.23 11.48 14.73
N ALA A 43 19.26 12.27 14.89
CA ALA A 43 20.56 11.80 15.43
C ALA A 43 20.47 11.24 16.87
N GLU A 44 19.39 11.52 17.56
CA GLU A 44 19.15 11.13 18.96
C GLU A 44 18.29 9.87 19.07
N GLU A 45 17.69 9.43 17.95
CA GLU A 45 16.76 8.30 17.88
C GLU A 45 17.17 7.34 16.76
N GLY A 46 16.72 6.09 16.86
CA GLY A 46 16.95 5.08 15.82
C GLY A 46 18.40 4.57 15.76
N LYS A 47 18.75 3.92 14.66
CA LYS A 47 20.08 3.36 14.43
C LYS A 47 20.87 4.26 13.48
N SER A 48 22.19 4.07 13.45
CA SER A 48 23.11 4.88 12.64
C SER A 48 22.83 4.79 11.12
N ASP A 49 22.23 3.72 10.65
CA ASP A 49 21.84 3.50 9.26
C ASP A 49 20.48 4.14 8.88
N GLU A 50 19.76 4.63 9.88
CA GLU A 50 18.50 5.37 9.71
C GLU A 50 18.72 6.90 9.65
N HIS A 51 19.97 7.36 9.80
CA HIS A 51 20.32 8.77 9.84
C HIS A 51 20.94 9.29 8.53
N PRO A 52 20.77 10.57 8.22
CA PRO A 52 19.90 11.56 8.88
C PRO A 52 18.44 11.45 8.42
N ALA A 53 17.51 11.97 9.22
CA ALA A 53 16.16 12.22 8.75
C ALA A 53 16.18 13.19 7.56
N HIS A 54 15.39 12.91 6.53
CA HIS A 54 15.34 13.71 5.30
C HIS A 54 13.98 13.61 4.61
N ASN A 55 13.58 14.64 3.87
CA ASN A 55 12.33 14.65 3.15
C ASN A 55 12.41 13.83 1.86
N VAL A 56 11.43 12.96 1.65
CA VAL A 56 11.25 12.14 0.45
C VAL A 56 9.86 12.39 -0.13
N TYR A 57 9.80 12.67 -1.44
CA TYR A 57 8.53 12.75 -2.16
C TYR A 57 8.18 11.38 -2.75
N LEU A 58 6.98 10.90 -2.46
CA LEU A 58 6.42 9.69 -3.04
C LEU A 58 5.20 10.00 -3.90
N SER A 59 5.08 9.32 -5.03
CA SER A 59 3.82 9.24 -5.77
C SER A 59 2.77 8.49 -4.94
N ALA A 60 1.50 8.69 -5.26
CA ALA A 60 0.43 7.94 -4.61
C ALA A 60 0.59 6.43 -4.80
N PHE A 61 0.32 5.65 -3.77
CA PHE A 61 0.41 4.18 -3.81
C PHE A 61 -0.64 3.53 -2.91
N TYR A 62 -0.79 2.22 -3.11
CA TYR A 62 -1.58 1.35 -2.25
C TYR A 62 -0.67 0.33 -1.58
N ILE A 63 -0.97 -0.03 -0.34
CA ILE A 63 -0.30 -1.10 0.40
C ILE A 63 -1.35 -1.99 1.06
N ASP A 64 -1.10 -3.29 1.15
CA ASP A 64 -1.98 -4.21 1.85
C ASP A 64 -2.10 -3.82 3.33
N ARG A 65 -3.32 -3.87 3.87
CA ARG A 65 -3.59 -3.52 5.28
C ARG A 65 -3.03 -4.55 6.25
N TYR A 66 -2.89 -5.77 5.78
CA TYR A 66 -2.44 -6.91 6.57
C TYR A 66 -1.27 -7.58 5.89
N GLU A 67 -0.42 -8.18 6.70
CA GLU A 67 0.65 -9.04 6.23
C GLU A 67 0.08 -10.28 5.51
N VAL A 68 0.82 -10.76 4.51
CA VAL A 68 0.47 -12.02 3.81
C VAL A 68 0.49 -13.18 4.80
N THR A 69 -0.60 -13.93 4.86
CA THR A 69 -0.73 -15.07 5.76
C THR A 69 -0.15 -16.36 5.16
N PHE A 70 0.02 -17.36 6.00
CA PHE A 70 0.35 -18.71 5.52
C PHE A 70 -0.69 -19.24 4.55
N LYS A 71 -1.98 -18.99 4.80
CA LYS A 71 -3.08 -19.40 3.91
C LYS A 71 -2.93 -18.79 2.51
N ASP A 72 -2.74 -17.48 2.44
CA ASP A 72 -2.62 -16.77 1.15
C ASP A 72 -1.42 -17.30 0.35
N PHE A 73 -0.32 -17.55 1.02
CA PHE A 73 0.87 -18.09 0.37
C PHE A 73 0.71 -19.56 -0.07
N GLU A 74 -0.10 -20.35 0.63
CA GLU A 74 -0.44 -21.72 0.21
C GLU A 74 -1.26 -21.75 -1.07
N GLU A 75 -2.20 -20.82 -1.23
CA GLU A 75 -2.97 -20.66 -2.47
C GLU A 75 -2.05 -20.39 -3.66
N TYR A 76 -1.04 -19.53 -3.47
CA TYR A 76 0.01 -19.31 -4.47
C TYR A 76 0.81 -20.59 -4.78
N LEU A 77 1.22 -21.35 -3.76
CA LEU A 77 1.99 -22.57 -3.93
C LEU A 77 1.19 -23.67 -4.62
N ALA A 78 -0.12 -23.74 -4.41
CA ALA A 78 -1.00 -24.72 -5.05
C ALA A 78 -0.92 -24.65 -6.58
N VAL A 79 -0.76 -23.46 -7.15
CA VAL A 79 -0.62 -23.23 -8.59
C VAL A 79 0.85 -23.06 -9.02
N ASN A 80 1.78 -22.91 -8.10
CA ASN A 80 3.22 -22.74 -8.33
C ASN A 80 4.07 -23.75 -7.55
N PRO A 81 3.92 -25.05 -7.77
CA PRO A 81 4.54 -26.09 -6.90
C PRO A 81 6.07 -26.04 -6.87
N LYS A 82 6.72 -25.49 -7.90
CA LYS A 82 8.18 -25.30 -7.94
C LYS A 82 8.69 -24.22 -6.99
N GLN A 83 7.78 -23.40 -6.43
CA GLN A 83 8.10 -22.34 -5.50
C GLN A 83 8.02 -22.78 -4.03
N HIS A 84 7.80 -24.05 -3.75
CA HIS A 84 7.80 -24.57 -2.38
C HIS A 84 9.09 -24.22 -1.65
N PRO A 85 9.02 -23.58 -0.47
CA PRO A 85 10.20 -23.29 0.32
C PRO A 85 10.82 -24.59 0.86
N THR A 86 12.13 -24.67 0.77
CA THR A 86 12.92 -25.74 1.42
C THR A 86 13.30 -25.35 2.87
N ILE A 87 12.43 -24.64 3.56
CA ILE A 87 12.71 -24.13 4.91
C ILE A 87 12.12 -25.10 5.93
N THR A 88 12.93 -25.49 6.91
CA THR A 88 12.55 -26.43 7.96
C THR A 88 11.28 -26.00 8.70
N GLY A 89 11.13 -24.72 9.00
CA GLY A 89 9.94 -24.15 9.66
C GLY A 89 8.64 -24.23 8.84
N TRP A 90 8.72 -24.38 7.50
CA TRP A 90 7.54 -24.55 6.66
C TRP A 90 6.86 -25.92 6.88
N TYR A 91 7.64 -26.96 7.10
CA TYR A 91 7.10 -28.31 7.34
C TYR A 91 6.42 -28.44 8.71
N ASP A 92 6.91 -27.71 9.71
CA ASP A 92 6.32 -27.72 11.05
C ASP A 92 4.92 -27.13 11.07
N ARG A 93 4.56 -26.28 10.09
CA ARG A 93 3.24 -25.69 9.97
C ARG A 93 2.13 -26.71 9.70
N LYS A 94 2.40 -27.77 8.92
CA LYS A 94 1.41 -28.85 8.72
C LYS A 94 1.03 -29.53 10.02
N ALA A 95 1.90 -29.47 11.03
CA ALA A 95 1.63 -29.90 12.39
C ALA A 95 0.97 -28.84 13.27
N ARG A 96 0.80 -27.59 12.74
CA ARG A 96 0.27 -26.44 13.47
C ARG A 96 -0.80 -25.70 12.65
N PRO A 97 -1.99 -26.32 12.46
CA PRO A 97 -3.08 -25.73 11.67
C PRO A 97 -3.61 -24.41 12.26
N ASP A 98 -3.34 -24.16 13.54
CA ASP A 98 -3.65 -22.91 14.23
C ASP A 98 -2.92 -21.69 13.65
N MET A 99 -1.83 -21.89 12.88
CA MET A 99 -1.05 -20.79 12.29
C MET A 99 -1.52 -20.36 10.89
N THR A 100 -2.61 -20.90 10.39
CA THR A 100 -3.10 -20.62 9.02
C THR A 100 -3.29 -19.13 8.72
N ASN A 101 -3.79 -18.39 9.67
CA ASN A 101 -4.04 -16.95 9.54
C ASN A 101 -2.90 -16.07 10.12
N ASN A 102 -1.78 -16.68 10.52
CA ASN A 102 -0.64 -15.91 10.99
C ASN A 102 0.17 -15.39 9.79
N PRO A 103 0.89 -14.26 9.96
CA PRO A 103 1.80 -13.76 8.95
C PRO A 103 2.84 -14.79 8.56
N ILE A 104 3.12 -14.88 7.25
CA ILE A 104 4.17 -15.77 6.76
C ILE A 104 5.55 -15.17 7.05
N PHE A 105 6.50 -16.00 7.40
CA PHE A 105 7.87 -15.59 7.71
C PHE A 105 8.91 -16.54 7.13
N GLY A 106 10.18 -16.14 7.18
CA GLY A 106 11.31 -16.96 6.74
C GLY A 106 11.41 -17.13 5.22
N LEU A 107 10.75 -16.29 4.44
CA LEU A 107 10.85 -16.28 3.00
C LEU A 107 12.06 -15.45 2.52
N ARG A 108 12.67 -15.90 1.42
CA ARG A 108 13.66 -15.09 0.70
C ARG A 108 12.96 -14.02 -0.12
N TRP A 109 13.63 -12.88 -0.31
CA TRP A 109 13.14 -11.74 -1.06
C TRP A 109 12.58 -12.11 -2.45
N GLU A 110 13.28 -12.97 -3.20
CA GLU A 110 12.86 -13.39 -4.54
C GLU A 110 11.51 -14.13 -4.53
N ARG A 111 11.18 -14.82 -3.43
CA ARG A 111 9.89 -15.51 -3.27
C ARG A 111 8.78 -14.51 -2.96
N CYS A 112 9.06 -13.57 -2.08
CA CYS A 112 8.11 -12.48 -1.79
C CYS A 112 7.79 -11.69 -3.05
N LYS A 113 8.82 -11.36 -3.86
CA LYS A 113 8.64 -10.71 -5.15
C LYS A 113 7.74 -11.50 -6.09
N LYS A 114 8.00 -12.79 -6.27
CA LYS A 114 7.19 -13.66 -7.16
C LYS A 114 5.74 -13.81 -6.68
N TYR A 115 5.52 -13.85 -5.38
CA TYR A 115 4.18 -13.85 -4.79
C TYR A 115 3.45 -12.55 -5.12
N CYS A 116 4.10 -11.41 -4.93
CA CYS A 116 3.51 -10.12 -5.28
C CYS A 116 3.17 -10.04 -6.78
N GLU A 117 4.10 -10.44 -7.65
CA GLU A 117 3.89 -10.46 -9.11
C GLU A 117 2.71 -11.36 -9.52
N TRP A 118 2.55 -12.52 -8.87
CA TRP A 118 1.41 -13.40 -9.09
C TRP A 118 0.07 -12.72 -8.74
N ASN A 119 0.05 -11.89 -7.70
CA ASN A 119 -1.11 -11.10 -7.29
C ASN A 119 -1.26 -9.76 -8.06
N ASN A 120 -0.51 -9.55 -9.16
CA ASN A 120 -0.45 -8.27 -9.88
C ASN A 120 -0.04 -7.09 -8.98
N LYS A 121 0.80 -7.36 -7.99
CA LYS A 121 1.36 -6.40 -7.04
C LYS A 121 2.90 -6.38 -7.15
N ARG A 122 3.51 -5.53 -6.41
CA ARG A 122 4.97 -5.51 -6.18
C ARG A 122 5.28 -5.37 -4.70
N LEU A 123 6.51 -5.65 -4.32
CA LEU A 123 6.99 -5.28 -3.00
C LEU A 123 7.03 -3.74 -2.89
N PRO A 124 6.73 -3.18 -1.72
CA PRO A 124 6.93 -1.76 -1.46
C PRO A 124 8.42 -1.42 -1.52
N THR A 125 8.73 -0.18 -1.83
CA THR A 125 10.06 0.38 -1.56
C THR A 125 10.23 0.61 -0.07
N GLU A 126 11.46 0.80 0.39
CA GLU A 126 11.75 1.14 1.78
C GLU A 126 10.99 2.41 2.22
N ALA A 127 11.03 3.45 1.38
CA ALA A 127 10.33 4.71 1.65
C ALA A 127 8.80 4.55 1.70
N GLU A 128 8.20 3.74 0.83
CA GLU A 128 6.75 3.46 0.87
C GLU A 128 6.38 2.69 2.14
N TRP A 129 7.21 1.71 2.52
CA TRP A 129 6.99 0.93 3.73
C TRP A 129 7.10 1.79 4.99
N GLU A 130 8.13 2.64 5.08
CA GLU A 130 8.32 3.52 6.22
C GLU A 130 7.20 4.55 6.34
N ARG A 131 6.78 5.16 5.22
CA ARG A 131 5.62 6.07 5.21
C ARG A 131 4.36 5.37 5.68
N ALA A 132 4.14 4.12 5.26
CA ALA A 132 2.99 3.35 5.70
C ALA A 132 3.04 3.04 7.20
N ALA A 133 4.22 2.75 7.75
CA ALA A 133 4.42 2.51 9.17
C ALA A 133 4.23 3.78 10.04
N LYS A 134 4.66 4.94 9.53
CA LYS A 134 4.47 6.24 10.21
C LYS A 134 3.01 6.73 10.16
N GLY A 135 2.25 6.30 9.17
CA GLY A 135 0.87 6.72 8.95
C GLY A 135 0.76 7.99 8.10
N ILE A 136 -0.47 8.48 7.98
CA ILE A 136 -0.79 9.75 7.29
C ILE A 136 -1.04 10.77 8.41
N GLU A 137 -0.07 11.65 8.64
CA GLU A 137 -0.28 12.84 9.47
C GLU A 137 -0.95 13.95 8.65
#